data_c580e3989147bb2c1e0331257b3fd6a4
#
_entry.id   c580e3989147bb2c1e0331257b3fd6a4
#
_cell.length_a   1.000
_cell.length_b   1.000
_cell.length_c   1.000
_cell.angle_alpha   90.00
_cell.angle_beta   90.00
_cell.angle_gamma   90.00
#
_symmetry.space_group_name_H-M   'P 1'
#
loop_
_entity.id
_entity.type
_entity.pdbx_description
1 polymer ?
#
loop_
_entity_poly.entity_id
_entity_poly.type
_entity_poly.pdbx_seq_one_letter_code
_entity_poly.pdbx_strand_id
1 'polypeptide(L)'
;MVSLTTTWSALFMAELQTDPLLPGYSFNAHLVAGLTPIEADGYLDFFVDRPLGMKGYILNLTVRGEGIVNNNGRQFVCRPGDILLFPPGEIHHYGRHPEAREWYHQWVYFRPRAYWHEWLTWPTIFGQTGYFRPDEVHKARFSELFAQIINAGQSGGRYGELLAINLLEQVLLRRMDAINESLHPPLDNRVRDACQYISDHLADNHFDIAGVAQHVCLSPSRLSHLFRQQLGVSVLSWREDQRISQAKLLLSTTRMPIASVGRNVGFEDQLYFSRVFKKCTGASPSEFRAGCE
;
A
#
# COMPACT_ATOMS: atom_id res chain seq x y z
N MET A 1 39.57 -16.55 -18.04
CA MET A 1 39.16 -16.17 -16.67
C MET A 1 38.26 -14.93 -16.76
N VAL A 2 36.97 -15.13 -17.02
CA VAL A 2 35.97 -14.06 -17.07
C VAL A 2 35.39 -13.91 -15.67
N SER A 3 35.50 -12.69 -15.14
CA SER A 3 35.22 -12.31 -13.77
C SER A 3 33.77 -12.62 -13.36
N LEU A 4 33.59 -13.61 -12.50
CA LEU A 4 32.35 -13.97 -11.81
C LEU A 4 31.89 -12.91 -10.76
N THR A 5 32.72 -11.89 -10.52
CA THR A 5 32.44 -10.84 -9.53
C THR A 5 31.47 -9.77 -10.00
N THR A 6 31.30 -9.58 -11.31
CA THR A 6 30.45 -8.49 -11.86
C THR A 6 28.97 -8.86 -11.90
N THR A 7 28.63 -10.15 -12.01
CA THR A 7 27.24 -10.64 -12.06
C THR A 7 26.56 -10.66 -10.68
N TRP A 8 27.32 -10.95 -9.63
CA TRP A 8 26.79 -10.96 -8.26
C TRP A 8 26.49 -9.54 -7.76
N SER A 9 27.33 -8.57 -8.14
CA SER A 9 27.11 -7.15 -7.76
C SER A 9 25.86 -6.57 -8.41
N ALA A 10 25.55 -6.91 -9.67
CA ALA A 10 24.37 -6.42 -10.37
C ALA A 10 23.07 -7.06 -9.86
N LEU A 11 23.07 -8.37 -9.55
CA LEU A 11 21.96 -9.07 -8.93
C LEU A 11 21.69 -8.54 -7.51
N PHE A 12 22.76 -8.34 -6.73
CA PHE A 12 22.69 -7.80 -5.37
C PHE A 12 22.16 -6.36 -5.36
N MET A 13 22.60 -5.51 -6.31
CA MET A 13 22.11 -4.14 -6.44
C MET A 13 20.66 -4.09 -6.96
N ALA A 14 20.22 -5.05 -7.77
CA ALA A 14 18.83 -5.17 -8.21
C ALA A 14 17.90 -5.61 -7.07
N GLU A 15 18.34 -6.54 -6.21
CA GLU A 15 17.60 -6.91 -4.99
C GLU A 15 17.53 -5.74 -4.00
N LEU A 16 18.61 -4.96 -3.83
CA LEU A 16 18.64 -3.77 -2.99
C LEU A 16 17.70 -2.67 -3.48
N GLN A 17 17.46 -2.54 -4.79
CA GLN A 17 16.53 -1.55 -5.35
C GLN A 17 15.05 -1.92 -5.13
N THR A 18 14.75 -3.16 -4.81
CA THR A 18 13.38 -3.62 -4.54
C THR A 18 13.01 -3.61 -3.07
N ASP A 19 13.97 -3.44 -2.16
CA ASP A 19 13.70 -3.38 -0.72
C ASP A 19 13.37 -1.93 -0.28
N PRO A 20 12.11 -1.66 0.11
CA PRO A 20 11.71 -0.35 0.59
C PRO A 20 12.31 0.06 1.94
N LEU A 21 13.07 -0.81 2.60
CA LEU A 21 13.80 -0.49 3.81
C LEU A 21 15.07 0.30 3.51
N LEU A 22 15.56 0.25 2.26
CA LEU A 22 16.81 0.90 1.87
C LEU A 22 16.61 2.37 1.51
N PRO A 23 17.59 3.24 1.81
CA PRO A 23 17.56 4.63 1.41
C PRO A 23 17.44 4.78 -0.11
N GLY A 24 16.50 5.64 -0.57
CA GLY A 24 16.31 5.94 -1.99
C GLY A 24 15.22 5.13 -2.68
N TYR A 25 14.57 4.17 -2.00
CA TYR A 25 13.43 3.47 -2.58
C TYR A 25 12.23 4.40 -2.74
N SER A 26 11.67 4.45 -3.95
CA SER A 26 10.50 5.27 -4.27
C SER A 26 9.19 4.49 -4.08
N PHE A 27 8.46 4.79 -3.01
CA PHE A 27 7.11 4.23 -2.77
C PHE A 27 6.03 4.88 -3.64
N ASN A 28 6.27 5.03 -4.92
CA ASN A 28 5.31 5.61 -5.86
C ASN A 28 4.36 4.57 -6.48
N ALA A 29 4.57 3.27 -6.20
CA ALA A 29 3.67 2.21 -6.62
C ALA A 29 2.42 2.14 -5.74
N HIS A 30 1.31 1.64 -6.29
CA HIS A 30 0.10 1.39 -5.51
C HIS A 30 0.24 0.21 -4.57
N LEU A 31 1.02 -0.79 -4.96
CA LEU A 31 1.36 -1.94 -4.13
C LEU A 31 2.82 -2.33 -4.36
N VAL A 32 3.55 -2.53 -3.26
CA VAL A 32 4.88 -3.14 -3.25
C VAL A 32 4.92 -4.14 -2.12
N ALA A 33 5.51 -5.30 -2.36
CA ALA A 33 5.61 -6.35 -1.35
C ALA A 33 6.99 -7.01 -1.38
N GLY A 34 7.43 -7.52 -0.24
CA GLY A 34 8.71 -8.19 -0.11
C GLY A 34 8.83 -9.04 1.15
N LEU A 35 9.95 -9.75 1.23
CA LEU A 35 10.40 -10.47 2.40
C LEU A 35 11.71 -9.84 2.87
N THR A 36 11.81 -9.52 4.15
CA THR A 36 13.05 -9.04 4.79
C THR A 36 13.56 -10.10 5.77
N PRO A 37 14.65 -10.79 5.43
CA PRO A 37 15.32 -11.75 6.30
C PRO A 37 16.38 -11.03 7.15
N ILE A 38 16.06 -10.73 8.40
CA ILE A 38 17.00 -10.10 9.34
C ILE A 38 17.63 -11.19 10.20
N GLU A 39 18.96 -11.31 10.11
CA GLU A 39 19.75 -12.19 10.94
C GLU A 39 20.65 -11.36 11.86
N ALA A 40 20.92 -11.85 13.06
CA ALA A 40 21.80 -11.18 14.01
C ALA A 40 23.16 -10.90 13.36
N ASP A 41 23.68 -9.69 13.55
CA ASP A 41 24.93 -9.18 12.99
C ASP A 41 24.97 -9.16 11.44
N GLY A 42 23.84 -9.41 10.77
CA GLY A 42 23.69 -9.31 9.33
C GLY A 42 23.59 -7.86 8.84
N TYR A 43 23.75 -7.64 7.53
CA TYR A 43 23.69 -6.31 6.93
C TYR A 43 22.30 -5.65 7.04
N LEU A 44 21.23 -6.40 7.28
CA LEU A 44 19.87 -5.92 7.54
C LEU A 44 19.55 -5.79 9.03
N ASP A 45 20.50 -6.10 9.93
CA ASP A 45 20.28 -6.05 11.37
C ASP A 45 20.34 -4.62 11.90
N PHE A 46 19.35 -3.83 11.50
CA PHE A 46 19.15 -2.47 11.97
C PHE A 46 17.67 -2.17 12.21
N PHE A 47 17.40 -1.16 13.00
CA PHE A 47 16.03 -0.69 13.20
C PHE A 47 15.58 0.16 12.01
N VAL A 48 14.43 -0.18 11.46
CA VAL A 48 13.70 0.71 10.57
C VAL A 48 13.21 1.89 11.41
N ASP A 49 13.62 3.09 11.06
CA ASP A 49 13.23 4.32 11.75
C ASP A 49 12.61 5.31 10.75
N ARG A 50 11.30 5.50 10.87
CA ARG A 50 10.53 6.45 10.06
C ARG A 50 9.59 7.23 10.98
N PRO A 51 10.07 8.32 11.57
CA PRO A 51 9.30 9.08 12.56
C PRO A 51 8.04 9.75 12.00
N LEU A 52 7.99 9.97 10.68
CA LEU A 52 6.81 10.51 9.98
C LEU A 52 5.95 9.42 9.32
N GLY A 53 6.29 8.14 9.54
CA GLY A 53 5.60 7.02 8.90
C GLY A 53 5.70 7.03 7.38
N MET A 54 4.71 6.43 6.74
CA MET A 54 4.60 6.31 5.28
C MET A 54 3.32 6.96 4.77
N LYS A 55 3.25 7.25 3.45
CA LYS A 55 2.04 7.82 2.80
C LYS A 55 0.94 6.79 2.56
N GLY A 56 1.27 5.51 2.57
CA GLY A 56 0.34 4.39 2.45
C GLY A 56 0.36 3.51 3.68
N TYR A 57 -0.40 2.45 3.62
CA TYR A 57 -0.42 1.41 4.66
C TYR A 57 0.73 0.43 4.47
N ILE A 58 1.20 -0.16 5.56
CA ILE A 58 2.06 -1.34 5.53
C ILE A 58 1.42 -2.45 6.36
N LEU A 59 1.21 -3.62 5.74
CA LEU A 59 1.01 -4.88 6.46
C LEU A 59 2.35 -5.55 6.66
N ASN A 60 2.58 -6.07 7.86
CA ASN A 60 3.82 -6.77 8.21
C ASN A 60 3.46 -8.09 8.89
N LEU A 61 3.78 -9.23 8.28
CA LEU A 61 3.57 -10.57 8.81
C LEU A 61 4.92 -11.15 9.27
N THR A 62 5.05 -11.45 10.56
CA THR A 62 6.21 -12.21 11.06
C THR A 62 6.08 -13.67 10.63
N VAL A 63 7.06 -14.18 9.90
CA VAL A 63 7.10 -15.59 9.44
C VAL A 63 8.03 -16.45 10.26
N ARG A 64 9.14 -15.87 10.77
CA ARG A 64 10.16 -16.62 11.53
C ARG A 64 10.91 -15.69 12.50
N GLY A 65 11.35 -16.24 13.63
CA GLY A 65 12.08 -15.48 14.65
C GLY A 65 11.19 -14.48 15.39
N GLU A 66 11.81 -13.48 16.01
CA GLU A 66 11.10 -12.45 16.76
C GLU A 66 11.56 -11.04 16.37
N GLY A 67 10.58 -10.16 16.13
CA GLY A 67 10.79 -8.73 15.96
C GLY A 67 10.32 -7.93 17.15
N ILE A 68 10.72 -6.68 17.22
CA ILE A 68 10.24 -5.73 18.21
C ILE A 68 9.81 -4.44 17.55
N VAL A 69 8.64 -3.93 17.93
CA VAL A 69 8.13 -2.63 17.50
C VAL A 69 8.07 -1.71 18.72
N ASN A 70 8.62 -0.50 18.56
CA ASN A 70 8.64 0.51 19.61
C ASN A 70 7.78 1.71 19.19
N ASN A 71 7.00 2.24 20.14
CA ASN A 71 6.26 3.47 19.95
C ASN A 71 6.14 4.19 21.30
N ASN A 72 6.75 5.38 21.43
CA ASN A 72 6.67 6.24 22.61
C ASN A 72 6.95 5.49 23.94
N GLY A 73 8.00 4.68 23.98
CA GLY A 73 8.42 3.90 25.15
C GLY A 73 7.62 2.62 25.40
N ARG A 74 6.62 2.31 24.59
CA ARG A 74 5.93 1.01 24.60
C ARG A 74 6.58 0.07 23.59
N GLN A 75 6.63 -1.20 23.93
CA GLN A 75 7.23 -2.24 23.09
C GLN A 75 6.24 -3.36 22.84
N PHE A 76 6.28 -3.92 21.66
CA PHE A 76 5.52 -5.10 21.26
C PHE A 76 6.45 -6.09 20.56
N VAL A 77 6.48 -7.33 21.04
CA VAL A 77 7.28 -8.40 20.44
C VAL A 77 6.44 -9.14 19.42
N CYS A 78 6.88 -9.09 18.17
CA CYS A 78 6.25 -9.79 17.06
C CYS A 78 6.75 -11.21 16.97
N ARG A 79 5.84 -12.18 16.92
CA ARG A 79 6.13 -13.60 16.80
C ARG A 79 5.55 -14.21 15.52
N PRO A 80 6.00 -15.39 15.08
CA PRO A 80 5.47 -16.03 13.88
C PRO A 80 3.94 -16.11 13.89
N GLY A 81 3.32 -15.56 12.83
CA GLY A 81 1.88 -15.43 12.66
C GLY A 81 1.31 -14.08 13.08
N ASP A 82 2.05 -13.22 13.77
CA ASP A 82 1.59 -11.86 14.07
C ASP A 82 1.55 -11.00 12.80
N ILE A 83 0.43 -10.32 12.61
CA ILE A 83 0.24 -9.38 11.50
C ILE A 83 0.00 -7.98 12.10
N LEU A 84 0.84 -7.03 11.68
CA LEU A 84 0.71 -5.63 12.05
C LEU A 84 0.24 -4.82 10.85
N LEU A 85 -0.59 -3.81 11.11
CA LEU A 85 -1.02 -2.81 10.13
C LEU A 85 -0.54 -1.44 10.59
N PHE A 86 0.36 -0.84 9.84
CA PHE A 86 0.80 0.54 10.02
C PHE A 86 0.01 1.43 9.07
N PRO A 87 -0.87 2.31 9.58
CA PRO A 87 -1.58 3.27 8.73
C PRO A 87 -0.68 4.44 8.31
N PRO A 88 -1.13 5.26 7.34
CA PRO A 88 -0.40 6.45 6.93
C PRO A 88 -0.07 7.38 8.10
N GLY A 89 1.19 7.83 8.16
CA GLY A 89 1.67 8.75 9.20
C GLY A 89 1.99 8.11 10.55
N GLU A 90 1.71 6.83 10.75
CA GLU A 90 2.12 6.13 11.97
C GLU A 90 3.64 5.95 12.01
N ILE A 91 4.22 6.12 13.19
CA ILE A 91 5.66 5.98 13.39
C ILE A 91 6.10 4.53 13.14
N HIS A 92 7.15 4.35 12.36
CA HIS A 92 7.80 3.07 12.19
C HIS A 92 9.12 3.05 12.93
N HIS A 93 9.18 2.33 14.03
CA HIS A 93 10.42 2.07 14.75
C HIS A 93 10.42 0.59 15.15
N TYR A 94 11.00 -0.25 14.30
CA TYR A 94 10.99 -1.69 14.50
C TYR A 94 12.24 -2.36 13.94
N GLY A 95 12.57 -3.53 14.49
CA GLY A 95 13.72 -4.33 14.08
C GLY A 95 13.64 -5.74 14.66
N ARG A 96 14.70 -6.52 14.49
CA ARG A 96 14.87 -7.80 15.16
C ARG A 96 14.90 -7.61 16.68
N HIS A 97 14.23 -8.48 17.41
CA HIS A 97 14.34 -8.47 18.88
C HIS A 97 15.80 -8.74 19.29
N PRO A 98 16.40 -7.97 20.20
CA PRO A 98 17.82 -8.11 20.55
C PRO A 98 18.25 -9.52 20.95
N GLU A 99 17.39 -10.27 21.62
CA GLU A 99 17.66 -11.63 22.08
C GLU A 99 17.35 -12.71 21.04
N ALA A 100 16.68 -12.38 19.92
CA ALA A 100 16.39 -13.32 18.85
C ALA A 100 17.60 -13.47 17.91
N ARG A 101 17.78 -14.66 17.35
CA ARG A 101 18.82 -14.90 16.35
C ARG A 101 18.45 -14.33 14.99
N GLU A 102 17.16 -14.22 14.72
CA GLU A 102 16.63 -13.80 13.43
C GLU A 102 15.24 -13.21 13.57
N TRP A 103 14.84 -12.44 12.56
CA TRP A 103 13.46 -12.01 12.35
C TRP A 103 13.18 -11.92 10.86
N TYR A 104 12.39 -12.83 10.35
CA TYR A 104 11.95 -12.83 8.96
C TYR A 104 10.50 -12.36 8.91
N HIS A 105 10.25 -11.32 8.15
CA HIS A 105 8.90 -10.80 7.97
C HIS A 105 8.59 -10.51 6.51
N GLN A 106 7.38 -10.85 6.11
CA GLN A 106 6.79 -10.47 4.84
C GLN A 106 6.04 -9.15 5.04
N TRP A 107 6.16 -8.24 4.08
CA TRP A 107 5.50 -6.95 4.16
C TRP A 107 4.85 -6.59 2.84
N VAL A 108 3.74 -5.80 2.92
CA VAL A 108 3.00 -5.27 1.79
C VAL A 108 2.74 -3.80 2.06
N TYR A 109 3.38 -2.92 1.29
CA TYR A 109 3.02 -1.50 1.22
C TYR A 109 1.91 -1.32 0.19
N PHE A 110 0.89 -0.55 0.50
CA PHE A 110 -0.19 -0.27 -0.44
C PHE A 110 -0.90 1.05 -0.17
N ARG A 111 -1.54 1.60 -1.22
CA ARG A 111 -2.50 2.68 -1.11
C ARG A 111 -3.90 2.09 -1.16
N PRO A 112 -4.79 2.40 -0.18
CA PRO A 112 -6.08 1.75 -0.09
C PRO A 112 -7.04 2.23 -1.18
N ARG A 113 -7.95 1.38 -1.58
CA ARG A 113 -9.16 1.76 -2.29
C ARG A 113 -10.19 2.29 -1.27
N ALA A 114 -11.11 3.15 -1.72
CA ALA A 114 -12.08 3.78 -0.83
C ALA A 114 -12.91 2.77 -0.01
N TYR A 115 -13.35 1.71 -0.65
CA TYR A 115 -14.18 0.70 0.00
C TYR A 115 -13.43 -0.22 0.97
N TRP A 116 -12.10 -0.09 1.09
CA TRP A 116 -11.30 -0.87 2.04
C TRP A 116 -11.31 -0.30 3.46
N HIS A 117 -11.92 0.87 3.68
CA HIS A 117 -11.84 1.55 4.97
C HIS A 117 -12.24 0.65 6.14
N GLU A 118 -13.36 -0.06 6.02
CA GLU A 118 -13.83 -0.99 7.06
C GLU A 118 -12.82 -2.13 7.29
N TRP A 119 -12.21 -2.64 6.23
CA TRP A 119 -11.24 -3.73 6.30
C TRP A 119 -9.91 -3.32 6.94
N LEU A 120 -9.62 -2.01 6.92
CA LEU A 120 -8.40 -1.41 7.48
C LEU A 120 -8.58 -0.88 8.91
N THR A 121 -9.77 -1.03 9.49
CA THR A 121 -10.03 -0.72 10.89
C THR A 121 -9.67 -1.93 11.75
N TRP A 122 -8.58 -1.83 12.50
CA TRP A 122 -8.03 -2.94 13.28
C TRP A 122 -7.96 -2.59 14.76
N PRO A 123 -8.08 -3.58 15.67
CA PRO A 123 -7.68 -3.40 17.07
C PRO A 123 -6.21 -2.94 17.13
N THR A 124 -5.93 -1.93 17.93
CA THR A 124 -4.58 -1.35 18.02
C THR A 124 -3.83 -1.84 19.24
N ILE A 125 -2.49 -2.00 19.10
CA ILE A 125 -1.60 -2.29 20.22
C ILE A 125 -1.09 -1.02 20.89
N PHE A 126 -0.74 0.00 20.09
CA PHE A 126 -0.40 1.36 20.52
C PHE A 126 -0.49 2.31 19.32
N GLY A 127 -0.65 3.61 19.59
CA GLY A 127 -0.86 4.59 18.53
C GLY A 127 -2.02 4.17 17.62
N GLN A 128 -1.78 4.14 16.32
CA GLN A 128 -2.72 3.63 15.33
C GLN A 128 -2.28 2.27 14.74
N THR A 129 -1.21 1.67 15.26
CA THR A 129 -0.70 0.38 14.78
C THR A 129 -1.72 -0.73 15.08
N GLY A 130 -2.33 -1.24 14.02
CA GLY A 130 -3.29 -2.34 14.08
C GLY A 130 -2.60 -3.69 14.30
N TYR A 131 -3.30 -4.61 14.96
CA TYR A 131 -2.80 -5.95 15.26
C TYR A 131 -3.85 -7.01 14.95
N PHE A 132 -3.39 -8.10 14.38
CA PHE A 132 -4.16 -9.31 14.18
C PHE A 132 -3.28 -10.54 14.28
N ARG A 133 -3.77 -11.56 14.97
CA ARG A 133 -3.16 -12.89 15.01
C ARG A 133 -4.19 -13.92 14.57
N PRO A 134 -4.04 -14.55 13.40
CA PRO A 134 -4.88 -15.66 13.01
C PRO A 134 -4.67 -16.85 13.95
N ASP A 135 -5.70 -17.65 14.11
CA ASP A 135 -5.57 -18.94 14.78
C ASP A 135 -4.67 -19.91 13.97
N GLU A 136 -4.30 -21.03 14.58
CA GLU A 136 -3.38 -21.99 13.96
C GLU A 136 -3.92 -22.61 12.66
N VAL A 137 -5.25 -22.67 12.49
CA VAL A 137 -5.89 -23.18 11.26
C VAL A 137 -5.70 -22.20 10.09
N HIS A 138 -5.83 -20.90 10.35
CA HIS A 138 -5.77 -19.85 9.32
C HIS A 138 -4.36 -19.34 9.06
N LYS A 139 -3.42 -19.51 10.00
CA LYS A 139 -2.05 -19.00 9.95
C LYS A 139 -1.31 -19.37 8.65
N ALA A 140 -1.39 -20.65 8.25
CA ALA A 140 -0.76 -21.13 7.03
C ALA A 140 -1.33 -20.42 5.79
N ARG A 141 -2.63 -20.16 5.77
CA ARG A 141 -3.30 -19.49 4.64
C ARG A 141 -2.89 -18.02 4.52
N PHE A 142 -2.73 -17.30 5.63
CA PHE A 142 -2.22 -15.93 5.59
C PHE A 142 -0.78 -15.89 5.06
N SER A 143 0.10 -16.78 5.54
CA SER A 143 1.48 -16.88 5.06
C SER A 143 1.55 -17.18 3.56
N GLU A 144 0.69 -18.07 3.07
CA GLU A 144 0.58 -18.39 1.64
C GLU A 144 0.13 -17.17 0.82
N LEU A 145 -0.90 -16.44 1.27
CA LEU A 145 -1.40 -15.25 0.58
C LEU A 145 -0.32 -14.16 0.50
N PHE A 146 0.41 -13.91 1.58
CA PHE A 146 1.53 -12.95 1.56
C PHE A 146 2.62 -13.36 0.57
N ALA A 147 2.99 -14.65 0.54
CA ALA A 147 3.96 -15.16 -0.45
C ALA A 147 3.45 -14.99 -1.88
N GLN A 148 2.17 -15.24 -2.14
CA GLN A 148 1.55 -15.05 -3.45
C GLN A 148 1.51 -13.56 -3.85
N ILE A 149 1.24 -12.63 -2.92
CA ILE A 149 1.29 -11.18 -3.16
C ILE A 149 2.70 -10.77 -3.59
N ILE A 150 3.72 -11.23 -2.87
CA ILE A 150 5.12 -10.93 -3.17
C ILE A 150 5.47 -11.43 -4.58
N ASN A 151 5.17 -12.69 -4.87
CA ASN A 151 5.46 -13.29 -6.17
C ASN A 151 4.73 -12.57 -7.31
N ALA A 152 3.45 -12.22 -7.13
CA ALA A 152 2.68 -11.48 -8.13
C ALA A 152 3.24 -10.07 -8.35
N GLY A 153 3.62 -9.37 -7.29
CA GLY A 153 4.20 -8.03 -7.38
C GLY A 153 5.58 -7.98 -8.03
N GLN A 154 6.38 -9.05 -7.88
CA GLN A 154 7.73 -9.15 -8.44
C GLN A 154 7.77 -9.76 -9.83
N SER A 155 6.72 -10.43 -10.28
CA SER A 155 6.71 -11.18 -11.55
C SER A 155 6.86 -10.30 -12.82
N GLY A 156 6.75 -8.97 -12.70
CA GLY A 156 6.84 -8.05 -13.85
C GLY A 156 5.77 -8.28 -14.92
N GLY A 157 4.85 -9.20 -14.71
CA GLY A 157 3.79 -9.54 -15.66
C GLY A 157 2.76 -8.42 -15.79
N ARG A 158 2.14 -8.33 -16.96
CA ARG A 158 1.12 -7.32 -17.32
C ARG A 158 0.04 -7.12 -16.27
N TYR A 159 -0.31 -8.15 -15.53
CA TYR A 159 -1.36 -8.16 -14.51
C TYR A 159 -0.84 -8.38 -13.09
N GLY A 160 0.48 -8.39 -12.88
CA GLY A 160 1.10 -8.73 -11.61
C GLY A 160 0.59 -7.86 -10.44
N GLU A 161 0.58 -6.53 -10.62
CA GLU A 161 0.05 -5.62 -9.59
C GLU A 161 -1.45 -5.82 -9.33
N LEU A 162 -2.26 -6.08 -10.36
CA LEU A 162 -3.70 -6.35 -10.20
C LEU A 162 -3.95 -7.66 -9.44
N LEU A 163 -3.17 -8.69 -9.73
CA LEU A 163 -3.22 -9.95 -9.00
C LEU A 163 -2.79 -9.76 -7.54
N ALA A 164 -1.71 -9.02 -7.30
CA ALA A 164 -1.25 -8.71 -5.95
C ALA A 164 -2.31 -7.93 -5.15
N ILE A 165 -2.98 -6.96 -5.77
CA ILE A 165 -4.10 -6.22 -5.16
C ILE A 165 -5.26 -7.15 -4.81
N ASN A 166 -5.66 -8.06 -5.71
CA ASN A 166 -6.74 -9.01 -5.46
C ASN A 166 -6.39 -9.97 -4.30
N LEU A 167 -5.13 -10.42 -4.24
CA LEU A 167 -4.65 -11.26 -3.13
C LEU A 167 -4.62 -10.49 -1.81
N LEU A 168 -4.27 -9.20 -1.84
CA LEU A 168 -4.34 -8.34 -0.66
C LEU A 168 -5.79 -8.16 -0.20
N GLU A 169 -6.74 -7.97 -1.10
CA GLU A 169 -8.18 -7.94 -0.77
C GLU A 169 -8.60 -9.23 -0.06
N GLN A 170 -8.13 -10.38 -0.52
CA GLN A 170 -8.40 -11.66 0.16
C GLN A 170 -7.83 -11.70 1.58
N VAL A 171 -6.61 -11.15 1.81
CA VAL A 171 -6.03 -11.05 3.17
C VAL A 171 -6.94 -10.22 4.07
N LEU A 172 -7.37 -9.04 3.59
CA LEU A 172 -8.20 -8.12 4.36
C LEU A 172 -9.58 -8.73 4.68
N LEU A 173 -10.25 -9.32 3.68
CA LEU A 173 -11.56 -9.95 3.85
C LEU A 173 -11.50 -11.16 4.79
N ARG A 174 -10.51 -12.03 4.66
CA ARG A 174 -10.34 -13.18 5.56
C ARG A 174 -10.08 -12.77 7.01
N ARG A 175 -9.37 -11.65 7.19
CA ARG A 175 -9.23 -11.07 8.53
C ARG A 175 -10.58 -10.61 9.07
N MET A 176 -11.46 -10.03 8.24
CA MET A 176 -12.81 -9.64 8.64
C MET A 176 -13.66 -10.84 9.06
N ASP A 177 -13.58 -11.94 8.31
CA ASP A 177 -14.26 -13.19 8.67
C ASP A 177 -13.76 -13.75 10.02
N ALA A 178 -12.47 -13.59 10.33
CA ALA A 178 -11.87 -14.09 11.57
C ALA A 178 -12.15 -13.21 12.81
N ILE A 179 -12.65 -11.99 12.62
CA ILE A 179 -12.97 -11.06 13.70
C ILE A 179 -14.46 -10.71 13.63
N ASN A 180 -15.17 -10.91 14.75
CA ASN A 180 -16.58 -10.58 14.87
C ASN A 180 -16.83 -9.08 14.53
N GLU A 181 -17.56 -8.81 13.44
CA GLU A 181 -17.83 -7.48 12.86
C GLU A 181 -18.46 -6.47 13.85
N SER A 182 -18.98 -6.93 14.98
CA SER A 182 -19.70 -6.11 15.95
C SER A 182 -18.86 -5.04 16.68
N LEU A 183 -17.56 -4.98 16.43
CA LEU A 183 -16.63 -4.11 17.16
C LEU A 183 -16.21 -2.84 16.41
N HIS A 184 -16.56 -2.69 15.12
CA HIS A 184 -16.10 -1.56 14.32
C HIS A 184 -17.25 -0.73 13.74
N PRO A 185 -17.27 0.59 13.92
CA PRO A 185 -18.25 1.42 13.26
C PRO A 185 -18.04 1.37 11.73
N PRO A 186 -19.10 1.15 10.96
CA PRO A 186 -19.02 1.17 9.51
C PRO A 186 -18.57 2.54 8.98
N LEU A 187 -18.00 2.56 7.79
CA LEU A 187 -17.72 3.79 7.06
C LEU A 187 -19.01 4.62 6.99
N ASP A 188 -18.93 5.90 7.31
CA ASP A 188 -20.08 6.81 7.15
C ASP A 188 -20.59 6.71 5.70
N ASN A 189 -21.89 6.38 5.55
CA ASN A 189 -22.48 6.17 4.23
C ASN A 189 -22.25 7.36 3.30
N ARG A 190 -22.25 8.58 3.85
CA ARG A 190 -21.97 9.80 3.07
C ARG A 190 -20.56 9.85 2.51
N VAL A 191 -19.56 9.30 3.20
CA VAL A 191 -18.19 9.17 2.67
C VAL A 191 -18.12 8.09 1.60
N ARG A 192 -18.83 6.97 1.79
CA ARG A 192 -18.95 5.91 0.78
C ARG A 192 -19.61 6.45 -0.50
N ASP A 193 -20.73 7.15 -0.33
CA ASP A 193 -21.48 7.75 -1.44
C ASP A 193 -20.66 8.84 -2.14
N ALA A 194 -19.89 9.65 -1.38
CA ALA A 194 -18.95 10.61 -1.95
C ALA A 194 -17.88 9.94 -2.79
N CYS A 195 -17.29 8.83 -2.32
CA CYS A 195 -16.32 8.07 -3.09
C CYS A 195 -16.92 7.49 -4.37
N GLN A 196 -18.15 6.96 -4.31
CA GLN A 196 -18.86 6.48 -5.49
C GLN A 196 -19.10 7.60 -6.49
N TYR A 197 -19.65 8.73 -6.02
CA TYR A 197 -19.87 9.91 -6.86
C TYR A 197 -18.58 10.38 -7.55
N ILE A 198 -17.48 10.47 -6.80
CA ILE A 198 -16.17 10.87 -7.36
C ILE A 198 -15.71 9.86 -8.42
N SER A 199 -15.90 8.55 -8.17
CA SER A 199 -15.53 7.49 -9.13
C SER A 199 -16.33 7.59 -10.43
N ASP A 200 -17.62 7.88 -10.34
CA ASP A 200 -18.52 8.02 -11.49
C ASP A 200 -18.23 9.30 -12.31
N HIS A 201 -17.66 10.33 -11.64
CA HIS A 201 -17.32 11.63 -12.24
C HIS A 201 -15.79 11.84 -12.35
N LEU A 202 -15.04 10.77 -12.48
CA LEU A 202 -13.57 10.82 -12.40
C LEU A 202 -12.97 11.71 -13.49
N ALA A 203 -13.49 11.60 -14.71
CA ALA A 203 -13.04 12.35 -15.89
C ALA A 203 -13.68 13.75 -16.01
N ASP A 204 -14.64 14.10 -15.16
CA ASP A 204 -15.33 15.38 -15.25
C ASP A 204 -14.38 16.55 -14.94
N ASN A 205 -14.26 17.49 -15.87
CA ASN A 205 -13.40 18.67 -15.73
C ASN A 205 -14.05 19.79 -14.90
N HIS A 206 -15.36 19.73 -14.73
CA HIS A 206 -16.13 20.66 -13.87
C HIS A 206 -16.30 20.14 -12.43
N PHE A 207 -15.60 19.05 -12.10
CA PHE A 207 -15.63 18.50 -10.77
C PHE A 207 -15.17 19.50 -9.72
N ASP A 208 -16.01 19.73 -8.73
CA ASP A 208 -15.67 20.49 -7.53
C ASP A 208 -16.14 19.79 -6.26
N ILE A 209 -15.57 20.20 -5.12
CA ILE A 209 -15.92 19.63 -3.81
C ILE A 209 -17.35 20.01 -3.42
N ALA A 210 -17.87 21.12 -3.91
CA ALA A 210 -19.22 21.58 -3.59
C ALA A 210 -20.27 20.63 -4.18
N GLY A 211 -20.09 20.17 -5.45
CA GLY A 211 -20.96 19.19 -6.07
C GLY A 211 -20.98 17.85 -5.33
N VAL A 212 -19.81 17.35 -4.92
CA VAL A 212 -19.73 16.13 -4.09
C VAL A 212 -20.47 16.34 -2.75
N ALA A 213 -20.22 17.46 -2.08
CA ALA A 213 -20.83 17.78 -0.80
C ALA A 213 -22.35 17.88 -0.90
N GLN A 214 -22.86 18.51 -1.97
CA GLN A 214 -24.28 18.59 -2.26
C GLN A 214 -24.91 17.21 -2.46
N HIS A 215 -24.23 16.34 -3.24
CA HIS A 215 -24.69 14.97 -3.49
C HIS A 215 -24.90 14.17 -2.19
N VAL A 216 -23.99 14.34 -1.23
CA VAL A 216 -24.07 13.62 0.06
C VAL A 216 -24.70 14.44 1.19
N CYS A 217 -25.40 15.54 0.86
CA CYS A 217 -26.11 16.41 1.81
C CYS A 217 -25.20 16.96 2.92
N LEU A 218 -23.96 17.35 2.59
CA LEU A 218 -23.01 17.97 3.50
C LEU A 218 -22.58 19.36 2.99
N SER A 219 -22.03 20.18 3.89
CA SER A 219 -21.24 21.34 3.46
C SER A 219 -19.86 20.89 2.98
N PRO A 220 -19.20 21.64 2.05
CA PRO A 220 -17.85 21.32 1.58
C PRO A 220 -16.82 21.16 2.70
N SER A 221 -16.89 22.00 3.72
CA SER A 221 -16.03 21.94 4.90
C SER A 221 -16.27 20.65 5.70
N ARG A 222 -17.53 20.30 5.93
CA ARG A 222 -17.89 19.09 6.69
C ARG A 222 -17.49 17.83 5.93
N LEU A 223 -17.72 17.78 4.61
CA LEU A 223 -17.25 16.67 3.76
C LEU A 223 -15.73 16.53 3.84
N SER A 224 -14.99 17.62 3.64
CA SER A 224 -13.52 17.60 3.65
C SER A 224 -12.96 17.10 4.99
N HIS A 225 -13.55 17.53 6.09
CA HIS A 225 -13.16 17.08 7.43
C HIS A 225 -13.47 15.59 7.62
N LEU A 226 -14.70 15.17 7.34
CA LEU A 226 -15.15 13.79 7.51
C LEU A 226 -14.37 12.83 6.61
N PHE A 227 -14.15 13.22 5.35
CA PHE A 227 -13.39 12.44 4.37
C PHE A 227 -11.94 12.24 4.82
N ARG A 228 -11.27 13.31 5.30
CA ARG A 228 -9.91 13.21 5.82
C ARG A 228 -9.85 12.40 7.12
N GLN A 229 -10.83 12.55 8.00
CA GLN A 229 -10.91 11.78 9.25
C GLN A 229 -11.01 10.29 8.99
N GLN A 230 -11.80 9.88 8.00
CA GLN A 230 -12.08 8.46 7.75
C GLN A 230 -11.10 7.82 6.74
N LEU A 231 -10.65 8.56 5.74
CA LEU A 231 -9.78 8.02 4.66
C LEU A 231 -8.32 8.49 4.76
N GLY A 232 -8.00 9.38 5.69
CA GLY A 232 -6.64 9.88 5.89
C GLY A 232 -6.13 10.84 4.81
N VAL A 233 -6.89 11.06 3.73
CA VAL A 233 -6.51 11.86 2.55
C VAL A 233 -7.59 12.90 2.22
N SER A 234 -7.22 13.93 1.44
CA SER A 234 -8.20 14.90 0.97
C SER A 234 -9.02 14.33 -0.19
N VAL A 235 -10.22 14.88 -0.42
CA VAL A 235 -11.10 14.55 -1.56
C VAL A 235 -10.36 14.66 -2.89
N LEU A 236 -9.60 15.75 -3.10
CA LEU A 236 -8.86 15.97 -4.34
C LEU A 236 -7.69 15.00 -4.51
N SER A 237 -6.94 14.73 -3.43
CA SER A 237 -5.85 13.75 -3.47
C SER A 237 -6.39 12.36 -3.77
N TRP A 238 -7.49 11.97 -3.15
CA TRP A 238 -8.14 10.69 -3.42
C TRP A 238 -8.58 10.56 -4.88
N ARG A 239 -9.20 11.62 -5.43
CA ARG A 239 -9.60 11.66 -6.85
C ARG A 239 -8.40 11.55 -7.78
N GLU A 240 -7.30 12.27 -7.50
CA GLU A 240 -6.07 12.20 -8.29
C GLU A 240 -5.50 10.78 -8.28
N ASP A 241 -5.44 10.13 -7.10
CA ASP A 241 -4.99 8.75 -6.97
C ASP A 241 -5.87 7.77 -7.77
N GLN A 242 -7.20 7.95 -7.78
CA GLN A 242 -8.11 7.13 -8.61
C GLN A 242 -7.87 7.33 -10.11
N ARG A 243 -7.66 8.58 -10.56
CA ARG A 243 -7.31 8.89 -11.96
C ARG A 243 -6.02 8.20 -12.41
N ILE A 244 -5.00 8.24 -11.56
CA ILE A 244 -3.72 7.57 -11.84
C ILE A 244 -3.88 6.04 -11.85
N SER A 245 -4.69 5.48 -10.96
CA SER A 245 -5.00 4.05 -10.94
C SER A 245 -5.67 3.61 -12.24
N GLN A 246 -6.68 4.36 -12.67
CA GLN A 246 -7.37 4.10 -13.94
C GLN A 246 -6.41 4.25 -15.15
N ALA A 247 -5.53 5.26 -15.12
CA ALA A 247 -4.54 5.45 -16.16
C ALA A 247 -3.57 4.26 -16.25
N LYS A 248 -3.09 3.74 -15.11
CA LYS A 248 -2.25 2.54 -15.08
C LYS A 248 -2.95 1.34 -15.71
N LEU A 249 -4.22 1.13 -15.39
CA LEU A 249 -5.01 0.06 -15.99
C LEU A 249 -5.09 0.23 -17.53
N LEU A 250 -5.44 1.42 -18.03
CA LEU A 250 -5.52 1.69 -19.47
C LEU A 250 -4.18 1.53 -20.18
N LEU A 251 -3.08 1.96 -19.55
CA LEU A 251 -1.73 1.83 -20.10
C LEU A 251 -1.28 0.37 -20.20
N SER A 252 -1.63 -0.47 -19.22
CA SER A 252 -1.24 -1.89 -19.19
C SER A 252 -2.14 -2.78 -20.04
N THR A 253 -3.42 -2.40 -20.26
CA THR A 253 -4.39 -3.25 -20.95
C THR A 253 -4.72 -2.81 -22.38
N THR A 254 -4.33 -1.60 -22.78
CA THR A 254 -4.68 -1.04 -24.09
C THR A 254 -3.47 -0.42 -24.79
N ARG A 255 -3.58 -0.27 -26.13
CA ARG A 255 -2.62 0.48 -26.96
C ARG A 255 -3.04 1.93 -27.21
N MET A 256 -3.95 2.47 -26.40
CA MET A 256 -4.40 3.86 -26.56
C MET A 256 -3.21 4.84 -26.52
N PRO A 257 -3.21 5.89 -27.35
CA PRO A 257 -2.21 6.96 -27.24
C PRO A 257 -2.18 7.55 -25.81
N ILE A 258 -1.00 7.90 -25.32
CA ILE A 258 -0.81 8.45 -23.96
C ILE A 258 -1.72 9.67 -23.73
N ALA A 259 -1.83 10.57 -24.72
CA ALA A 259 -2.73 11.72 -24.65
C ALA A 259 -4.21 11.32 -24.51
N SER A 260 -4.62 10.22 -25.15
CA SER A 260 -5.99 9.72 -25.04
C SER A 260 -6.24 9.07 -23.68
N VAL A 261 -5.26 8.36 -23.13
CA VAL A 261 -5.34 7.85 -21.74
C VAL A 261 -5.50 9.00 -20.76
N GLY A 262 -4.67 10.05 -20.86
CA GLY A 262 -4.78 11.23 -20.00
C GLY A 262 -6.19 11.85 -20.06
N ARG A 263 -6.74 12.08 -21.26
CA ARG A 263 -8.11 12.62 -21.42
C ARG A 263 -9.19 11.71 -20.84
N ASN A 264 -9.08 10.39 -21.04
CA ASN A 264 -10.05 9.43 -20.51
C ASN A 264 -10.13 9.44 -18.99
N VAL A 265 -9.03 9.76 -18.32
CA VAL A 265 -9.00 9.85 -16.85
C VAL A 265 -9.13 11.29 -16.35
N GLY A 266 -9.48 12.24 -17.23
CA GLY A 266 -9.83 13.62 -16.88
C GLY A 266 -8.66 14.59 -16.79
N PHE A 267 -7.53 14.33 -17.45
CA PHE A 267 -6.45 15.31 -17.61
C PHE A 267 -6.54 15.94 -19.00
N GLU A 268 -6.78 17.24 -19.09
CA GLU A 268 -6.82 17.97 -20.37
C GLU A 268 -5.44 18.11 -20.98
N ASP A 269 -4.44 18.41 -20.16
CA ASP A 269 -3.06 18.64 -20.58
C ASP A 269 -2.22 17.36 -20.41
N GLN A 270 -1.67 16.87 -21.53
CA GLN A 270 -0.84 15.67 -21.55
C GLN A 270 0.47 15.84 -20.75
N LEU A 271 1.07 17.03 -20.75
CA LEU A 271 2.32 17.28 -20.04
C LEU A 271 2.06 17.29 -18.53
N TYR A 272 0.96 17.90 -18.12
CA TYR A 272 0.51 17.86 -16.72
C TYR A 272 0.20 16.42 -16.28
N PHE A 273 -0.55 15.68 -17.08
CA PHE A 273 -0.81 14.25 -16.85
C PHE A 273 0.49 13.47 -16.65
N SER A 274 1.45 13.63 -17.58
CA SER A 274 2.72 12.90 -17.51
C SER A 274 3.54 13.24 -16.26
N ARG A 275 3.52 14.51 -15.82
CA ARG A 275 4.18 14.95 -14.58
C ARG A 275 3.53 14.34 -13.34
N VAL A 276 2.19 14.40 -13.26
CA VAL A 276 1.44 13.83 -12.13
C VAL A 276 1.62 12.32 -12.09
N PHE A 277 1.49 11.64 -13.24
CA PHE A 277 1.68 10.21 -13.36
C PHE A 277 3.08 9.79 -12.89
N LYS A 278 4.14 10.47 -13.38
CA LYS A 278 5.52 10.20 -12.96
C LYS A 278 5.73 10.46 -11.47
N LYS A 279 5.15 11.53 -10.93
CA LYS A 279 5.20 11.83 -9.48
C LYS A 279 4.56 10.72 -8.64
N CYS A 280 3.45 10.13 -9.12
CA CYS A 280 2.71 9.10 -8.39
C CYS A 280 3.27 7.68 -8.59
N THR A 281 3.93 7.40 -9.73
CA THR A 281 4.35 6.04 -10.10
C THR A 281 5.86 5.85 -10.20
N GLY A 282 6.64 6.94 -10.21
CA GLY A 282 8.09 6.93 -10.40
C GLY A 282 8.53 6.89 -11.87
N ALA A 283 7.66 6.47 -12.80
CA ALA A 283 7.93 6.36 -14.23
C ALA A 283 7.00 7.24 -15.07
N SER A 284 7.44 7.68 -16.23
CA SER A 284 6.54 8.33 -17.18
C SER A 284 5.49 7.33 -17.71
N PRO A 285 4.34 7.79 -18.23
CA PRO A 285 3.34 6.91 -18.84
C PRO A 285 3.89 6.00 -19.93
N SER A 286 4.85 6.51 -20.73
CA SER A 286 5.50 5.74 -21.79
C SER A 286 6.43 4.66 -21.24
N GLU A 287 7.26 5.01 -20.25
CA GLU A 287 8.13 4.05 -19.54
C GLU A 287 7.31 2.99 -18.83
N PHE A 288 6.22 3.38 -18.18
CA PHE A 288 5.32 2.45 -17.51
C PHE A 288 4.71 1.44 -18.48
N ARG A 289 4.25 1.89 -19.65
CA ARG A 289 3.70 1.01 -20.69
C ARG A 289 4.76 0.05 -21.23
N ALA A 290 5.96 0.55 -21.53
CA ALA A 290 7.07 -0.28 -22.03
C ALA A 290 7.47 -1.37 -21.02
N GLY A 291 7.36 -1.10 -19.73
CA GLY A 291 7.59 -2.10 -18.67
C GLY A 291 6.48 -3.15 -18.51
N CYS A 292 5.31 -2.94 -19.15
CA CYS A 292 4.18 -3.87 -19.16
C CYS A 292 4.14 -4.75 -20.43
N GLU A 293 4.90 -4.42 -21.47
CA GLU A 293 5.06 -5.18 -22.72
C GLU A 293 6.14 -6.25 -22.58
#